data_750e95d0770449d8e66fa823e65ca875
#
_entry.id   750e95d0770449d8e66fa823e65ca875
#
_cell.length_a   1.000
_cell.length_b   1.000
_cell.length_c   1.000
_cell.angle_alpha   90.00
_cell.angle_beta   90.00
_cell.angle_gamma   90.00
#
_symmetry.space_group_name_H-M   'P 1'
#
loop_
_entity.id
_entity.type
_entity.pdbx_description
1 polymer ?
#
loop_
_entity_poly.entity_id
_entity_poly.type
_entity_poly.pdbx_seq_one_letter_code
_entity_poly.pdbx_strand_id
1 'polypeptide(L)'
;MDNWLFYRNMGNLFYKITSRMNQGLFTSNTPEWETPQELFDELDMEFHFGLDVCASKENHKCSTWFGKKEDGLSQDWSGVRCWMNPPYGREIGKWVKKASEIQGGVVVCLLPARTDTKWFHDYIYGKAEIRFLKGRVKFSGKGPAPFPSMIVIFNP
;
A
#
# COMPACT_ATOMS: atom_id res chain seq x y z
N MET A 1 25.84 -13.40 -44.02
CA MET A 1 24.40 -12.99 -43.97
C MET A 1 23.98 -12.85 -42.55
N ASP A 2 23.65 -11.68 -42.24
CA ASP A 2 23.62 -11.00 -40.95
C ASP A 2 22.64 -11.53 -39.90
N ASN A 3 23.18 -12.25 -38.93
CA ASN A 3 22.47 -12.63 -37.72
C ASN A 3 22.05 -11.41 -36.82
N TRP A 4 22.48 -10.20 -37.18
CA TRP A 4 22.23 -8.98 -36.44
C TRP A 4 20.77 -8.46 -36.52
N LEU A 5 20.10 -8.70 -37.65
CA LEU A 5 18.70 -8.30 -37.84
C LEU A 5 17.72 -9.15 -37.01
N PHE A 6 18.07 -10.43 -36.77
CA PHE A 6 17.25 -11.33 -35.97
C PHE A 6 17.26 -10.96 -34.48
N TYR A 7 18.43 -10.61 -33.96
CA TYR A 7 18.54 -10.17 -32.54
C TYR A 7 17.92 -8.80 -32.28
N ARG A 8 17.93 -7.91 -33.27
CA ARG A 8 17.30 -6.59 -33.16
C ARG A 8 15.77 -6.68 -33.06
N ASN A 9 15.17 -7.62 -33.79
CA ASN A 9 13.74 -7.88 -33.72
C ASN A 9 13.32 -8.62 -32.43
N MET A 10 14.15 -9.52 -31.91
CA MET A 10 13.91 -10.20 -30.65
C MET A 10 14.02 -9.26 -29.46
N GLY A 11 14.98 -8.35 -29.46
CA GLY A 11 15.11 -7.31 -28.41
C GLY A 11 13.89 -6.41 -28.30
N ASN A 12 13.34 -5.98 -29.44
CA ASN A 12 12.12 -5.18 -29.47
C ASN A 12 10.87 -5.97 -29.07
N LEU A 13 10.81 -7.27 -29.36
CA LEU A 13 9.71 -8.14 -28.94
C LEU A 13 9.79 -8.43 -27.44
N PHE A 14 10.99 -8.69 -26.91
CA PHE A 14 11.20 -8.87 -25.46
C PHE A 14 10.88 -7.59 -24.67
N TYR A 15 11.31 -6.44 -25.15
CA TYR A 15 10.98 -5.15 -24.54
C TYR A 15 9.47 -4.86 -24.56
N LYS A 16 8.78 -5.17 -25.66
CA LYS A 16 7.32 -5.06 -25.75
C LYS A 16 6.59 -6.04 -24.85
N ILE A 17 7.08 -7.26 -24.69
CA ILE A 17 6.49 -8.28 -23.82
C ILE A 17 6.72 -7.91 -22.36
N THR A 18 7.91 -7.49 -21.97
CA THR A 18 8.20 -7.06 -20.59
C THR A 18 7.51 -5.75 -20.24
N SER A 19 7.39 -4.79 -21.16
CA SER A 19 6.61 -3.57 -20.89
C SER A 19 5.10 -3.83 -20.79
N ARG A 20 4.55 -4.78 -21.56
CA ARG A 20 3.14 -5.22 -21.41
C ARG A 20 2.91 -6.02 -20.13
N MET A 21 3.83 -6.88 -19.72
CA MET A 21 3.74 -7.60 -18.44
C MET A 21 3.84 -6.64 -17.24
N ASN A 22 4.68 -5.61 -17.31
CA ASN A 22 4.80 -4.62 -16.26
C ASN A 22 3.58 -3.69 -16.15
N GLN A 23 2.91 -3.37 -17.24
CA GLN A 23 1.67 -2.57 -17.21
C GLN A 23 0.49 -3.33 -16.61
N GLY A 24 0.34 -4.64 -16.83
CA GLY A 24 -0.73 -5.46 -16.26
C GLY A 24 -0.56 -5.78 -14.78
N LEU A 25 0.67 -5.84 -14.28
CA LEU A 25 0.98 -6.15 -12.88
C LEU A 25 0.86 -4.95 -11.93
N PHE A 26 0.83 -3.72 -12.46
CA PHE A 26 0.89 -2.50 -11.65
C PHE A 26 -0.22 -1.48 -11.91
N THR A 27 -1.09 -1.72 -12.87
CA THR A 27 -2.27 -0.89 -13.10
C THR A 27 -3.52 -1.59 -12.56
N SER A 28 -3.82 -1.38 -11.29
CA SER A 28 -5.22 -1.47 -10.90
C SER A 28 -5.94 -0.27 -11.50
N ASN A 29 -7.00 -0.49 -12.27
CA ASN A 29 -7.85 0.58 -12.81
C ASN A 29 -8.53 1.43 -11.73
N THR A 30 -8.36 1.06 -10.47
CA THR A 30 -8.81 1.81 -9.29
C THR A 30 -7.71 1.76 -8.23
N PRO A 31 -7.25 2.91 -7.70
CA PRO A 31 -6.23 2.96 -6.65
C PRO A 31 -6.77 2.52 -5.28
N GLU A 32 -8.08 2.35 -5.15
CA GLU A 32 -8.77 2.04 -3.90
C GLU A 32 -8.95 0.54 -3.74
N TRP A 33 -8.37 -0.01 -2.67
CA TRP A 33 -8.41 -1.40 -2.27
C TRP A 33 -9.00 -1.50 -0.86
N GLU A 34 -10.29 -1.81 -0.76
CA GLU A 34 -10.97 -1.87 0.52
C GLU A 34 -10.47 -3.04 1.37
N THR A 35 -10.03 -2.75 2.59
CA THR A 35 -9.52 -3.74 3.55
C THR A 35 -10.59 -4.79 3.87
N PRO A 36 -10.26 -6.10 3.81
CA PRO A 36 -11.12 -7.14 4.34
C PRO A 36 -11.38 -6.93 5.84
N GLN A 37 -12.62 -7.07 6.27
CA GLN A 37 -12.99 -6.83 7.67
C GLN A 37 -12.23 -7.75 8.62
N GLU A 38 -12.11 -9.03 8.29
CA GLU A 38 -11.40 -10.02 9.12
C GLU A 38 -9.94 -9.62 9.38
N LEU A 39 -9.23 -9.12 8.36
CA LEU A 39 -7.84 -8.67 8.51
C LEU A 39 -7.76 -7.44 9.41
N PHE A 40 -8.70 -6.50 9.27
CA PHE A 40 -8.77 -5.34 10.14
C PHE A 40 -9.05 -5.76 11.59
N ASP A 41 -10.05 -6.60 11.83
CA ASP A 41 -10.46 -7.03 13.17
C ASP A 41 -9.32 -7.76 13.90
N GLU A 42 -8.55 -8.60 13.21
CA GLU A 42 -7.38 -9.26 13.76
C GLU A 42 -6.32 -8.25 14.26
N LEU A 43 -6.03 -7.24 13.44
CA LEU A 43 -5.07 -6.19 13.81
C LEU A 43 -5.65 -5.25 14.88
N ASP A 44 -6.95 -4.96 14.84
CA ASP A 44 -7.59 -4.11 15.84
C ASP A 44 -7.60 -4.74 17.24
N MET A 45 -7.68 -6.07 17.34
CA MET A 45 -7.49 -6.78 18.61
C MET A 45 -6.11 -6.53 19.24
N GLU A 46 -5.08 -6.34 18.42
CA GLU A 46 -3.71 -6.06 18.89
C GLU A 46 -3.49 -4.57 19.17
N PHE A 47 -3.93 -3.72 18.25
CA PHE A 47 -3.54 -2.29 18.25
C PHE A 47 -4.60 -1.36 18.80
N HIS A 48 -5.88 -1.74 18.83
CA HIS A 48 -7.02 -0.90 19.30
C HIS A 48 -7.06 0.46 18.59
N PHE A 49 -7.34 0.45 17.30
CA PHE A 49 -7.31 1.65 16.46
C PHE A 49 -8.37 2.68 16.86
N GLY A 50 -7.96 3.94 16.94
CA GLY A 50 -8.85 5.08 17.22
C GLY A 50 -9.13 5.93 15.98
N LEU A 51 -8.36 5.77 14.89
CA LEU A 51 -8.45 6.63 13.71
C LEU A 51 -8.13 5.85 12.43
N ASP A 52 -8.99 5.96 11.44
CA ASP A 52 -8.73 5.55 10.06
C ASP A 52 -8.33 6.80 9.25
N VAL A 53 -7.06 6.91 8.89
CA VAL A 53 -6.51 8.14 8.32
C VAL A 53 -6.82 8.31 6.83
N CYS A 54 -7.37 7.28 6.18
CA CYS A 54 -7.60 7.26 4.75
C CYS A 54 -8.79 6.39 4.37
N ALA A 55 -9.99 6.93 4.48
CA ALA A 55 -11.23 6.20 4.30
C ALA A 55 -12.28 6.96 3.51
N SER A 56 -13.41 6.32 3.29
CA SER A 56 -14.65 6.93 2.83
C SER A 56 -15.79 6.63 3.81
N LYS A 57 -16.93 7.27 3.60
CA LYS A 57 -18.14 7.00 4.38
C LYS A 57 -18.56 5.53 4.31
N GLU A 58 -18.28 4.88 3.19
CA GLU A 58 -18.72 3.50 2.90
C GLU A 58 -17.73 2.45 3.42
N ASN A 59 -16.44 2.79 3.59
CA ASN A 59 -15.38 1.81 3.85
C ASN A 59 -14.53 2.07 5.10
N HIS A 60 -14.85 3.11 5.89
CA HIS A 60 -14.07 3.40 7.10
C HIS A 60 -14.11 2.24 8.10
N LYS A 61 -13.01 2.01 8.77
CA LYS A 61 -12.83 0.91 9.73
C LYS A 61 -12.94 1.39 11.18
N CYS A 62 -12.65 2.65 11.44
CA CYS A 62 -12.78 3.26 12.76
C CYS A 62 -13.97 4.20 12.82
N SER A 63 -14.48 4.49 14.03
CA SER A 63 -15.55 5.48 14.24
C SER A 63 -15.11 6.90 13.89
N THR A 64 -13.83 7.20 14.09
CA THR A 64 -13.19 8.43 13.63
C THR A 64 -12.35 8.14 12.39
N TRP A 65 -12.54 8.93 11.35
CA TRP A 65 -11.86 8.71 10.08
C TRP A 65 -11.70 10.00 9.28
N PHE A 66 -10.71 10.01 8.36
CA PHE A 66 -10.50 11.10 7.40
C PHE A 66 -10.80 10.63 5.98
N GLY A 67 -11.67 11.36 5.31
CA GLY A 67 -11.99 11.16 3.91
C GLY A 67 -11.28 12.15 2.99
N LYS A 68 -11.67 12.15 1.72
CA LYS A 68 -11.11 13.08 0.72
C LYS A 68 -11.33 14.55 1.08
N LYS A 69 -12.43 14.86 1.76
CA LYS A 69 -12.77 16.23 2.17
C LYS A 69 -11.87 16.74 3.29
N GLU A 70 -11.59 15.87 4.26
CA GLU A 70 -10.74 16.18 5.41
C GLU A 70 -9.26 16.19 5.03
N ASP A 71 -8.87 15.48 3.97
CA ASP A 71 -7.48 15.29 3.53
C ASP A 71 -6.56 14.79 4.66
N GLY A 72 -6.57 13.47 4.89
CA GLY A 72 -5.79 12.86 5.97
C GLY A 72 -4.30 13.21 5.96
N LEU A 73 -3.72 13.53 4.80
CA LEU A 73 -2.33 13.98 4.71
C LEU A 73 -2.10 15.35 5.37
N SER A 74 -3.11 16.20 5.43
CA SER A 74 -3.03 17.53 6.08
C SER A 74 -3.36 17.50 7.57
N GLN A 75 -3.91 16.39 8.09
CA GLN A 75 -4.35 16.27 9.47
C GLN A 75 -3.22 15.83 10.40
N ASP A 76 -3.35 16.14 11.70
CA ASP A 76 -2.46 15.62 12.74
C ASP A 76 -2.91 14.23 13.20
N TRP A 77 -1.96 13.28 13.28
CA TRP A 77 -2.17 11.91 13.76
C TRP A 77 -1.46 11.64 15.10
N SER A 78 -0.79 12.65 15.65
CA SER A 78 0.07 12.51 16.83
C SER A 78 -0.68 11.93 18.03
N GLY A 79 -0.05 10.99 18.73
CA GLY A 79 -0.59 10.37 19.94
C GLY A 79 -1.74 9.38 19.69
N VAL A 80 -2.10 9.10 18.46
CA VAL A 80 -3.23 8.23 18.12
C VAL A 80 -2.75 6.89 17.56
N ARG A 81 -3.52 5.84 17.78
CA ARG A 81 -3.34 4.53 17.13
C ARG A 81 -4.13 4.53 15.84
N CYS A 82 -3.40 4.62 14.72
CA CYS A 82 -3.96 4.85 13.40
C CYS A 82 -3.94 3.58 12.55
N TRP A 83 -5.03 3.35 11.86
CA TRP A 83 -5.10 2.44 10.72
C TRP A 83 -4.88 3.22 9.43
N MET A 84 -4.11 2.66 8.50
CA MET A 84 -3.84 3.26 7.19
C MET A 84 -3.87 2.22 6.08
N ASN A 85 -4.83 2.33 5.18
CA ASN A 85 -4.84 1.65 3.88
C ASN A 85 -4.97 2.72 2.78
N PRO A 86 -3.84 3.31 2.33
CA PRO A 86 -3.87 4.46 1.44
C PRO A 86 -4.19 4.04 -0.01
N PRO A 87 -4.54 4.99 -0.89
CA PRO A 87 -4.64 4.72 -2.32
C PRO A 87 -3.31 4.19 -2.89
N TYR A 88 -3.36 3.07 -3.61
CA TYR A 88 -2.16 2.45 -4.20
C TYR A 88 -1.84 3.07 -5.56
N GLY A 89 -1.26 4.24 -5.56
CA GLY A 89 -0.90 5.00 -6.74
C GLY A 89 0.36 5.83 -6.52
N ARG A 90 0.50 6.90 -7.28
CA ARG A 90 1.68 7.78 -7.21
C ARG A 90 1.86 8.45 -5.85
N GLU A 91 0.77 8.63 -5.11
CA GLU A 91 0.76 9.34 -3.82
C GLU A 91 1.11 8.45 -2.62
N ILE A 92 1.23 7.12 -2.81
CA ILE A 92 1.47 6.18 -1.70
C ILE A 92 2.71 6.56 -0.88
N GLY A 93 3.75 7.06 -1.53
CA GLY A 93 4.98 7.49 -0.86
C GLY A 93 4.78 8.65 0.11
N LYS A 94 3.82 9.54 -0.13
CA LYS A 94 3.48 10.64 0.79
C LYS A 94 2.81 10.12 2.05
N TRP A 95 1.91 9.14 1.91
CA TRP A 95 1.25 8.48 3.03
C TRP A 95 2.24 7.72 3.90
N VAL A 96 3.14 6.96 3.28
CA VAL A 96 4.18 6.21 3.99
C VAL A 96 5.16 7.15 4.71
N LYS A 97 5.57 8.24 4.04
CA LYS A 97 6.41 9.27 4.66
C LYS A 97 5.74 9.84 5.91
N LYS A 98 4.48 10.27 5.80
CA LYS A 98 3.75 10.84 6.95
C LYS A 98 3.61 9.82 8.08
N ALA A 99 3.31 8.57 7.79
CA ALA A 99 3.25 7.51 8.79
C ALA A 99 4.59 7.29 9.49
N SER A 100 5.71 7.37 8.76
CA SER A 100 7.06 7.22 9.34
C SER A 100 7.48 8.38 10.25
N GLU A 101 6.80 9.52 10.15
CA GLU A 101 7.07 10.75 10.93
C GLU A 101 6.13 10.90 12.14
N ILE A 102 5.33 9.86 12.46
CA ILE A 102 4.39 9.91 13.59
C ILE A 102 5.10 10.22 14.91
N GLN A 103 4.48 11.05 15.73
CA GLN A 103 4.97 11.41 17.05
C GLN A 103 4.02 10.87 18.12
N GLY A 104 4.54 10.01 19.00
CA GLY A 104 3.78 9.50 20.13
C GLY A 104 2.47 8.83 19.74
N GLY A 105 2.52 7.77 19.01
CA GLY A 105 1.37 6.99 18.56
C GLY A 105 1.84 5.77 17.78
N VAL A 106 0.93 5.09 17.12
CA VAL A 106 1.24 3.96 16.25
C VAL A 106 0.50 4.11 14.93
N VAL A 107 1.16 3.85 13.82
CA VAL A 107 0.48 3.72 12.52
C VAL A 107 0.70 2.32 11.99
N VAL A 108 -0.38 1.60 11.77
CA VAL A 108 -0.38 0.29 11.14
C VAL A 108 -0.93 0.43 9.72
N CYS A 109 -0.13 0.01 8.76
CA CYS A 109 -0.41 0.21 7.35
C CYS A 109 -0.60 -1.13 6.63
N LEU A 110 -1.62 -1.22 5.77
CA LEU A 110 -1.73 -2.27 4.76
C LEU A 110 -1.18 -1.72 3.44
N LEU A 111 -0.08 -2.30 2.96
CA LEU A 111 0.64 -1.82 1.78
C LEU A 111 0.96 -2.94 0.80
N PRO A 112 1.07 -2.66 -0.51
CA PRO A 112 1.64 -3.60 -1.45
C PRO A 112 3.13 -3.80 -1.13
N ALA A 113 3.61 -5.04 -1.13
CA ALA A 113 5.00 -5.38 -0.82
C ALA A 113 5.91 -5.07 -2.02
N ARG A 114 6.07 -3.79 -2.34
CA ARG A 114 6.91 -3.27 -3.43
C ARG A 114 8.28 -2.89 -2.88
N THR A 115 9.14 -3.88 -2.71
CA THR A 115 10.44 -3.75 -2.04
C THR A 115 11.51 -3.04 -2.85
N ASP A 116 11.25 -2.76 -4.12
CA ASP A 116 12.13 -2.01 -5.03
C ASP A 116 11.86 -0.50 -5.08
N THR A 117 10.81 -0.04 -4.39
CA THR A 117 10.39 1.36 -4.42
C THR A 117 11.22 2.25 -3.52
N LYS A 118 11.36 3.53 -3.93
CA LYS A 118 12.04 4.54 -3.12
C LYS A 118 11.41 4.70 -1.73
N TRP A 119 10.07 4.75 -1.63
CA TRP A 119 9.39 4.90 -0.34
C TRP A 119 9.60 3.70 0.60
N PHE A 120 9.78 2.48 0.07
CA PHE A 120 10.10 1.32 0.89
C PHE A 120 11.49 1.46 1.53
N HIS A 121 12.49 1.85 0.75
CA HIS A 121 13.86 2.01 1.23
C HIS A 121 14.02 3.24 2.12
N ASP A 122 13.38 4.36 1.77
CA ASP A 122 13.54 5.61 2.53
C ASP A 122 12.85 5.57 3.89
N TYR A 123 11.68 4.91 4.01
CA TYR A 123 10.83 5.05 5.18
C TYR A 123 10.52 3.75 5.93
N ILE A 124 10.67 2.57 5.30
CA ILE A 124 10.25 1.30 5.90
C ILE A 124 11.44 0.40 6.21
N TYR A 125 12.28 0.11 5.23
CA TYR A 125 13.35 -0.87 5.37
C TYR A 125 14.35 -0.47 6.47
N GLY A 126 14.46 -1.35 7.50
CA GLY A 126 15.32 -1.10 8.67
C GLY A 126 14.79 -0.03 9.64
N LYS A 127 13.57 0.49 9.46
CA LYS A 127 12.99 1.58 10.27
C LYS A 127 11.63 1.26 10.87
N ALA A 128 10.92 0.29 10.32
CA ALA A 128 9.60 -0.12 10.76
C ALA A 128 9.53 -1.63 10.91
N GLU A 129 8.60 -2.14 11.71
CA GLU A 129 8.27 -3.55 11.73
C GLU A 129 7.50 -3.92 10.47
N ILE A 130 7.87 -5.02 9.83
CA ILE A 130 7.21 -5.51 8.62
C ILE A 130 6.70 -6.93 8.89
N ARG A 131 5.40 -7.15 8.60
CA ARG A 131 4.77 -8.48 8.61
C ARG A 131 4.31 -8.81 7.20
N PHE A 132 5.00 -9.70 6.51
CA PHE A 132 4.58 -10.15 5.19
C PHE A 132 3.38 -11.09 5.29
N LEU A 133 2.34 -10.80 4.51
CA LEU A 133 1.14 -11.63 4.50
C LEU A 133 1.33 -12.83 3.56
N LYS A 134 1.00 -14.02 4.07
CA LYS A 134 1.02 -15.25 3.27
C LYS A 134 -0.16 -15.24 2.28
N GLY A 135 0.13 -15.49 1.01
CA GLY A 135 -0.88 -15.47 -0.05
C GLY A 135 -1.28 -14.06 -0.49
N ARG A 136 -2.36 -13.97 -1.24
CA ARG A 136 -2.88 -12.70 -1.77
C ARG A 136 -4.09 -12.25 -0.98
N VAL A 137 -4.08 -10.98 -0.56
CA VAL A 137 -5.23 -10.37 0.10
C VAL A 137 -6.42 -10.34 -0.88
N LYS A 138 -7.57 -10.76 -0.40
CA LYS A 138 -8.85 -10.68 -1.12
C LYS A 138 -9.56 -9.41 -0.67
N PHE A 139 -9.25 -8.30 -1.31
CA PHE A 139 -9.90 -7.03 -1.02
C PHE A 139 -11.39 -7.07 -1.31
N SER A 140 -12.20 -6.42 -0.50
CA SER A 140 -13.66 -6.43 -0.63
C SER A 140 -14.12 -6.02 -2.04
N GLY A 141 -15.04 -6.79 -2.61
CA GLY A 141 -15.57 -6.55 -3.96
C GLY A 141 -14.62 -6.87 -5.11
N LYS A 142 -13.41 -7.39 -4.82
CA LYS A 142 -12.39 -7.76 -5.82
C LYS A 142 -11.85 -9.14 -5.52
N GLY A 143 -11.36 -9.83 -6.54
CA GLY A 143 -10.67 -11.11 -6.36
C GLY A 143 -9.33 -10.95 -5.63
N PRO A 144 -8.52 -12.01 -5.59
CA PRO A 144 -7.16 -11.94 -5.02
C PRO A 144 -6.36 -10.81 -5.67
N ALA A 145 -5.64 -10.04 -4.85
CA ALA A 145 -4.81 -8.95 -5.35
C ALA A 145 -3.73 -9.45 -6.34
N PRO A 146 -3.44 -8.71 -7.41
CA PRO A 146 -2.39 -9.07 -8.36
C PRO A 146 -0.97 -8.87 -7.80
N PHE A 147 -0.83 -8.42 -6.55
CA PHE A 147 0.43 -8.13 -5.87
C PHE A 147 0.44 -8.75 -4.47
N PRO A 148 1.63 -9.05 -3.90
CA PRO A 148 1.77 -9.39 -2.49
C PRO A 148 1.52 -8.17 -1.61
N SER A 149 1.10 -8.43 -0.36
CA SER A 149 0.83 -7.39 0.63
C SER A 149 1.65 -7.58 1.90
N MET A 150 1.87 -6.49 2.60
CA MET A 150 2.53 -6.47 3.90
C MET A 150 1.81 -5.54 4.86
N ILE A 151 1.92 -5.85 6.14
CA ILE A 151 1.58 -4.92 7.23
C ILE A 151 2.87 -4.24 7.65
N VAL A 152 2.84 -2.92 7.74
CA VAL A 152 3.96 -2.10 8.22
C VAL A 152 3.52 -1.35 9.46
N ILE A 153 4.32 -1.43 10.52
CA ILE A 153 4.01 -0.84 11.82
C ILE A 153 5.08 0.20 12.14
N PHE A 154 4.66 1.46 12.20
CA PHE A 154 5.45 2.56 12.71
C PHE A 154 5.07 2.78 14.17
N ASN A 155 6.00 2.46 15.05
CA ASN A 155 5.87 2.62 16.50
C ASN A 155 7.18 3.24 17.00
N PRO A 156 7.26 4.60 17.08
CA PRO A 156 8.47 5.31 17.47
C PRO A 156 8.83 5.14 18.94
#